data_0560035dfb4811090899fe4c622c4f7d
#
_entry.id   0560035dfb4811090899fe4c622c4f7d
#
_cell.length_a   1.000
_cell.length_b   1.000
_cell.length_c   1.000
_cell.angle_alpha   90.00
_cell.angle_beta   90.00
_cell.angle_gamma   90.00
#
_symmetry.space_group_name_H-M   'P 1'
#
loop_
_entity.id
_entity.type
_entity.pdbx_description
1 polymer ?
#
loop_
_entity_poly.entity_id
_entity_poly.type
_entity_poly.pdbx_seq_one_letter_code
_entity_poly.pdbx_strand_id
1 'polypeptide(L)'
;ILQYLGRKTGMFYPADERGRVEVDQWLFWQMAGLGPMAGQAHHFRIYAPEKIPYAIERYTREVHRLYGVMNARLADRPFLAGDYSIADIACIGWAKLWERQGQDIKEFPHFAGWLERVLARPAVKRGLALNAEDRTKTDFATDKQAQSVLFGQRPPG
;
A
#
# COMPACT_ATOMS: atom_id res chain seq x y z
N ILE A 1 0.77 2.65 15.27
CA ILE A 1 -0.43 1.86 15.66
C ILE A 1 -0.18 0.37 15.46
N LEU A 2 0.25 -0.13 14.28
CA LEU A 2 0.44 -1.57 14.02
C LEU A 2 1.42 -2.23 14.99
N GLN A 3 2.58 -1.63 15.26
CA GLN A 3 3.55 -2.14 16.24
C GLN A 3 2.98 -2.17 17.65
N TYR A 4 2.20 -1.16 18.05
CA TYR A 4 1.52 -1.14 19.34
C TYR A 4 0.54 -2.31 19.47
N LEU A 5 -0.31 -2.50 18.46
CA LEU A 5 -1.29 -3.58 18.44
C LEU A 5 -0.60 -4.95 18.42
N GLY A 6 0.45 -5.11 17.62
CA GLY A 6 1.24 -6.33 17.57
C GLY A 6 1.83 -6.71 18.92
N ARG A 7 2.44 -5.74 19.64
CA ARG A 7 2.94 -5.98 21.00
C ARG A 7 1.84 -6.27 22.01
N LYS A 8 0.71 -5.54 21.91
CA LYS A 8 -0.42 -5.70 22.83
C LYS A 8 -1.10 -7.05 22.70
N THR A 9 -1.21 -7.57 21.48
CA THR A 9 -1.93 -8.82 21.20
C THR A 9 -1.02 -10.04 21.09
N GLY A 10 0.30 -9.84 20.93
CA GLY A 10 1.24 -10.91 20.60
C GLY A 10 1.07 -11.49 19.20
N MET A 11 0.32 -10.79 18.30
CA MET A 11 -0.02 -11.29 16.97
C MET A 11 0.67 -10.48 15.87
N PHE A 12 1.15 -11.18 14.83
CA PHE A 12 1.70 -10.59 13.60
C PHE A 12 2.93 -9.71 13.78
N TYR A 13 3.56 -9.76 14.95
CA TYR A 13 4.77 -9.03 15.28
C TYR A 13 5.59 -9.87 16.27
N PRO A 14 6.77 -10.39 15.88
CA PRO A 14 7.56 -11.30 16.68
C PRO A 14 7.92 -10.76 18.08
N ALA A 15 8.07 -11.65 19.04
CA ALA A 15 8.50 -11.27 20.38
C ALA A 15 10.01 -11.09 20.47
N ASP A 16 10.77 -11.86 19.68
CA ASP A 16 12.23 -11.78 19.61
C ASP A 16 12.71 -10.59 18.77
N GLU A 17 13.90 -10.09 19.12
CA GLU A 17 14.45 -8.89 18.49
C GLU A 17 14.78 -9.08 17.01
N ARG A 18 15.34 -10.23 16.64
CA ARG A 18 15.72 -10.52 15.25
C ARG A 18 14.49 -10.55 14.33
N GLY A 19 13.42 -11.21 14.77
CA GLY A 19 12.16 -11.24 14.03
C GLY A 19 11.53 -9.84 13.91
N ARG A 20 11.62 -9.03 14.98
CA ARG A 20 11.15 -7.63 14.93
C ARG A 20 11.90 -6.80 13.92
N VAL A 21 13.22 -6.89 13.89
CA VAL A 21 14.04 -6.16 12.91
C VAL A 21 13.64 -6.51 11.48
N GLU A 22 13.41 -7.80 11.20
CA GLU A 22 12.96 -8.27 9.88
C GLU A 22 11.59 -7.66 9.49
N VAL A 23 10.63 -7.64 10.40
CA VAL A 23 9.31 -7.03 10.17
C VAL A 23 9.42 -5.50 10.04
N ASP A 24 10.21 -4.86 10.89
CA ASP A 24 10.34 -3.41 10.92
C ASP A 24 11.05 -2.87 9.67
N GLN A 25 12.02 -3.59 9.10
CA GLN A 25 12.63 -3.23 7.82
C GLN A 25 11.56 -3.07 6.72
N TRP A 26 10.63 -4.01 6.61
CA TRP A 26 9.56 -3.97 5.63
C TRP A 26 8.48 -2.96 5.97
N LEU A 27 8.21 -2.75 7.25
CA LEU A 27 7.29 -1.71 7.71
C LEU A 27 7.83 -0.31 7.38
N PHE A 28 9.11 -0.04 7.66
CA PHE A 28 9.74 1.23 7.31
C PHE A 28 9.92 1.41 5.81
N TRP A 29 10.24 0.35 5.08
CA TRP A 29 10.28 0.39 3.63
C TRP A 29 8.92 0.77 3.02
N GLN A 30 7.83 0.23 3.58
CA GLN A 30 6.48 0.64 3.16
C GLN A 30 6.23 2.12 3.46
N MET A 31 6.54 2.58 4.66
CA MET A 31 6.28 3.96 5.09
C MET A 31 7.14 4.99 4.37
N ALA A 32 8.40 4.67 4.09
CA ALA A 32 9.34 5.60 3.44
C ALA A 32 9.31 5.53 1.91
N GLY A 33 8.93 4.39 1.34
CA GLY A 33 9.00 4.13 -0.09
C GLY A 33 7.63 3.84 -0.72
N LEU A 34 7.11 2.62 -0.49
CA LEU A 34 5.93 2.15 -1.21
C LEU A 34 4.71 3.07 -1.04
N GLY A 35 4.36 3.39 0.21
CA GLY A 35 3.18 4.22 0.51
C GLY A 35 3.24 5.59 -0.16
N PRO A 36 4.29 6.39 0.10
CA PRO A 36 4.44 7.71 -0.50
C PRO A 36 4.49 7.68 -2.02
N MET A 37 5.26 6.79 -2.63
CA MET A 37 5.43 6.76 -4.09
C MET A 37 4.18 6.23 -4.80
N ALA A 38 3.54 5.19 -4.27
CA ALA A 38 2.26 4.69 -4.77
C ALA A 38 1.16 5.76 -4.65
N GLY A 39 1.16 6.52 -3.55
CA GLY A 39 0.26 7.66 -3.34
C GLY A 39 0.46 8.75 -4.40
N GLN A 40 1.70 9.13 -4.72
CA GLN A 40 1.99 10.11 -5.75
C GLN A 40 1.64 9.60 -7.15
N ALA A 41 1.97 8.35 -7.49
CA ALA A 41 1.57 7.76 -8.76
C ALA A 41 0.04 7.79 -8.92
N HIS A 42 -0.68 7.39 -7.89
CA HIS A 42 -2.14 7.43 -7.87
C HIS A 42 -2.68 8.87 -8.03
N HIS A 43 -2.11 9.84 -7.29
CA HIS A 43 -2.52 11.23 -7.36
C HIS A 43 -2.37 11.82 -8.76
N PHE A 44 -1.19 11.76 -9.35
CA PHE A 44 -0.92 12.35 -10.67
C PHE A 44 -1.64 11.64 -11.81
N ARG A 45 -1.91 10.34 -11.68
CA ARG A 45 -2.67 9.59 -12.67
C ARG A 45 -4.17 9.83 -12.60
N ILE A 46 -4.74 9.93 -11.39
CA ILE A 46 -6.19 9.91 -11.17
C ILE A 46 -6.73 11.28 -10.75
N TYR A 47 -6.14 11.90 -9.71
CA TYR A 47 -6.74 13.04 -9.03
C TYR A 47 -6.23 14.41 -9.48
N ALA A 48 -4.97 14.49 -9.92
CA ALA A 48 -4.38 15.78 -10.28
C ALA A 48 -5.21 16.47 -11.37
N PRO A 49 -5.60 17.76 -11.18
CA PRO A 49 -6.41 18.51 -12.14
C PRO A 49 -5.67 18.75 -13.44
N GLU A 50 -4.35 18.84 -13.37
CA GLU A 50 -3.47 18.95 -14.53
C GLU A 50 -2.70 17.63 -14.73
N LYS A 51 -2.69 17.13 -15.96
CA LYS A 51 -1.90 15.95 -16.31
C LYS A 51 -0.48 16.38 -16.66
N ILE A 52 0.45 16.14 -15.74
CA ILE A 52 1.87 16.43 -15.85
C ILE A 52 2.60 15.16 -16.29
N PRO A 53 2.94 14.99 -17.59
CA PRO A 53 3.49 13.73 -18.10
C PRO A 53 4.75 13.28 -17.36
N TYR A 54 5.66 14.22 -17.06
CA TYR A 54 6.88 13.92 -16.33
C TYR A 54 6.61 13.37 -14.92
N ALA A 55 5.67 13.95 -14.18
CA ALA A 55 5.32 13.48 -12.84
C ALA A 55 4.68 12.08 -12.89
N ILE A 56 3.76 11.87 -13.85
CA ILE A 56 3.11 10.59 -14.07
C ILE A 56 4.16 9.51 -14.35
N GLU A 57 5.06 9.77 -15.31
CA GLU A 57 6.12 8.83 -15.69
C GLU A 57 7.08 8.57 -14.51
N ARG A 58 7.54 9.61 -13.85
CA ARG A 58 8.50 9.53 -12.73
C ARG A 58 7.97 8.64 -11.60
N TYR A 59 6.74 8.87 -11.16
CA TYR A 59 6.17 8.11 -10.04
C TYR A 59 5.71 6.71 -10.47
N THR A 60 5.20 6.52 -11.68
CA THR A 60 4.86 5.20 -12.21
C THR A 60 6.09 4.30 -12.27
N ARG A 61 7.22 4.80 -12.75
CA ARG A 61 8.49 4.05 -12.80
C ARG A 61 9.04 3.73 -11.41
N GLU A 62 8.93 4.64 -10.45
CA GLU A 62 9.38 4.37 -9.09
C GLU A 62 8.51 3.31 -8.41
N VAL A 63 7.20 3.34 -8.59
CA VAL A 63 6.31 2.28 -8.09
C VAL A 63 6.62 0.94 -8.76
N HIS A 64 6.90 0.93 -10.06
CA HIS A 64 7.33 -0.26 -10.78
C HIS A 64 8.59 -0.88 -10.13
N ARG A 65 9.61 -0.05 -9.85
CA ARG A 65 10.82 -0.48 -9.17
C ARG A 65 10.52 -1.07 -7.78
N LEU A 66 9.65 -0.42 -7.00
CA LEU A 66 9.25 -0.90 -5.67
C LEU A 66 8.50 -2.23 -5.75
N TYR A 67 7.62 -2.43 -6.72
CA TYR A 67 6.98 -3.74 -6.94
C TYR A 67 7.99 -4.81 -7.37
N GLY A 68 9.01 -4.44 -8.13
CA GLY A 68 10.14 -5.32 -8.43
C GLY A 68 10.88 -5.79 -7.16
N VAL A 69 11.09 -4.87 -6.20
CA VAL A 69 11.69 -5.21 -4.89
C VAL A 69 10.79 -6.20 -4.12
N MET A 70 9.48 -5.95 -4.06
CA MET A 70 8.55 -6.90 -3.44
C MET A 70 8.55 -8.24 -4.15
N ASN A 71 8.51 -8.25 -5.48
CA ASN A 71 8.49 -9.47 -6.29
C ASN A 71 9.74 -10.32 -6.05
N ALA A 72 10.91 -9.70 -6.03
CA ALA A 72 12.17 -10.38 -5.73
C ALA A 72 12.18 -10.94 -4.30
N ARG A 73 11.69 -10.17 -3.32
CA ARG A 73 11.61 -10.61 -1.93
C ARG A 73 10.67 -11.81 -1.75
N LEU A 74 9.60 -11.86 -2.49
CA LEU A 74 8.56 -12.90 -2.40
C LEU A 74 8.84 -14.15 -3.25
N ALA A 75 9.98 -14.21 -3.93
CA ALA A 75 10.33 -15.34 -4.79
C ALA A 75 10.50 -16.66 -4.02
N ASP A 76 11.00 -16.60 -2.78
CA ASP A 76 11.34 -17.75 -1.94
C ASP A 76 10.54 -17.83 -0.62
N ARG A 77 9.55 -16.95 -0.46
CA ARG A 77 8.79 -16.87 0.81
C ARG A 77 7.35 -16.40 0.60
N PRO A 78 6.42 -16.82 1.45
CA PRO A 78 5.01 -16.51 1.28
C PRO A 78 4.64 -15.07 1.63
N PHE A 79 5.39 -14.41 2.56
CA PHE A 79 5.13 -13.07 3.07
C PHE A 79 6.44 -12.28 3.24
N LEU A 80 6.33 -10.95 3.36
CA LEU A 80 7.47 -10.03 3.32
C LEU A 80 8.55 -10.33 4.38
N ALA A 81 8.15 -10.70 5.59
CA ALA A 81 9.04 -11.07 6.68
C ALA A 81 9.08 -12.59 6.94
N GLY A 82 8.75 -13.41 5.96
CA GLY A 82 8.64 -14.87 6.09
C GLY A 82 7.22 -15.28 6.49
N ASP A 83 6.81 -14.98 7.70
CA ASP A 83 5.44 -15.18 8.18
C ASP A 83 4.58 -13.92 7.97
N TYR A 84 3.25 -14.12 7.92
CA TYR A 84 2.30 -13.00 7.82
C TYR A 84 2.42 -12.06 9.00
N SER A 85 2.68 -10.79 8.73
CA SER A 85 3.02 -9.81 9.75
C SER A 85 2.38 -8.43 9.51
N ILE A 86 2.63 -7.51 10.42
CA ILE A 86 2.22 -6.10 10.29
C ILE A 86 2.84 -5.42 9.05
N ALA A 87 3.92 -5.94 8.49
CA ALA A 87 4.50 -5.46 7.24
C ALA A 87 3.56 -5.70 6.05
N ASP A 88 3.00 -6.92 5.96
CA ASP A 88 2.01 -7.25 4.91
C ASP A 88 0.71 -6.45 5.10
N ILE A 89 0.28 -6.27 6.37
CA ILE A 89 -0.90 -5.46 6.71
C ILE A 89 -0.70 -4.01 6.28
N ALA A 90 0.50 -3.45 6.44
CA ALA A 90 0.80 -2.10 6.01
C ALA A 90 0.84 -1.95 4.47
N CYS A 91 1.39 -2.95 3.77
CA CYS A 91 1.56 -2.90 2.31
C CYS A 91 0.27 -3.08 1.53
N ILE A 92 -0.68 -3.92 2.01
CA ILE A 92 -1.86 -4.31 1.24
C ILE A 92 -2.75 -3.12 0.83
N GLY A 93 -2.80 -2.09 1.66
CA GLY A 93 -3.62 -0.90 1.40
C GLY A 93 -3.27 -0.24 0.05
N TRP A 94 -1.99 -0.13 -0.26
CA TRP A 94 -1.49 0.44 -1.52
C TRP A 94 -1.35 -0.62 -2.61
N ALA A 95 -0.84 -1.80 -2.28
CA ALA A 95 -0.55 -2.86 -3.22
C ALA A 95 -1.78 -3.33 -4.02
N LYS A 96 -2.95 -3.37 -3.40
CA LYS A 96 -4.22 -3.74 -4.07
C LYS A 96 -4.69 -2.74 -5.13
N LEU A 97 -4.07 -1.56 -5.20
CA LEU A 97 -4.42 -0.48 -6.15
C LEU A 97 -3.43 -0.40 -7.32
N TRP A 98 -2.71 -1.46 -7.60
CA TRP A 98 -1.64 -1.52 -8.60
C TRP A 98 -2.07 -1.00 -9.99
N GLU A 99 -3.27 -1.33 -10.46
CA GLU A 99 -3.82 -0.83 -11.74
C GLU A 99 -3.89 0.70 -11.78
N ARG A 100 -4.40 1.31 -10.70
CA ARG A 100 -4.54 2.77 -10.57
C ARG A 100 -3.19 3.48 -10.50
N GLN A 101 -2.15 2.76 -10.15
CA GLN A 101 -0.75 3.22 -10.13
C GLN A 101 -0.04 2.97 -11.46
N GLY A 102 -0.74 2.38 -12.46
CA GLY A 102 -0.24 2.16 -13.81
C GLY A 102 0.71 0.97 -13.93
N GLN A 103 0.53 -0.05 -13.11
CA GLN A 103 1.35 -1.27 -13.14
C GLN A 103 0.64 -2.40 -13.89
N ASP A 104 1.39 -3.30 -14.48
CA ASP A 104 0.90 -4.60 -14.95
C ASP A 104 1.35 -5.70 -13.96
N ILE A 105 0.39 -6.30 -13.27
CA ILE A 105 0.68 -7.32 -12.26
C ILE A 105 1.34 -8.57 -12.86
N LYS A 106 1.19 -8.82 -14.16
CA LYS A 106 1.79 -9.97 -14.85
C LYS A 106 3.32 -9.89 -14.86
N GLU A 107 3.88 -8.69 -14.75
CA GLU A 107 5.33 -8.50 -14.64
C GLU A 107 5.89 -8.92 -13.27
N PHE A 108 5.01 -9.14 -12.26
CA PHE A 108 5.38 -9.41 -10.88
C PHE A 108 4.68 -10.67 -10.32
N PRO A 109 4.99 -11.88 -10.84
CA PRO A 109 4.23 -13.10 -10.51
C PRO A 109 4.27 -13.47 -9.02
N HIS A 110 5.39 -13.25 -8.32
CA HIS A 110 5.49 -13.53 -6.89
C HIS A 110 4.70 -12.53 -6.03
N PHE A 111 4.73 -11.26 -6.44
CA PHE A 111 3.88 -10.23 -5.86
C PHE A 111 2.39 -10.53 -6.09
N ALA A 112 2.00 -10.97 -7.28
CA ALA A 112 0.63 -11.36 -7.59
C ALA A 112 0.15 -12.49 -6.67
N GLY A 113 0.96 -13.55 -6.52
CA GLY A 113 0.64 -14.64 -5.61
C GLY A 113 0.56 -14.23 -4.13
N TRP A 114 1.41 -13.28 -3.70
CA TRP A 114 1.31 -12.69 -2.36
C TRP A 114 0.02 -11.89 -2.21
N LEU A 115 -0.34 -11.08 -3.19
CA LEU A 115 -1.56 -10.28 -3.17
C LEU A 115 -2.81 -11.16 -3.01
N GLU A 116 -2.88 -12.25 -3.77
CA GLU A 116 -3.96 -13.24 -3.66
C GLU A 116 -4.02 -13.85 -2.25
N ARG A 117 -2.88 -14.31 -1.71
CA ARG A 117 -2.80 -14.90 -0.36
C ARG A 117 -3.28 -13.94 0.72
N VAL A 118 -2.87 -12.67 0.66
CA VAL A 118 -3.27 -11.66 1.64
C VAL A 118 -4.75 -11.34 1.50
N LEU A 119 -5.25 -11.13 0.29
CA LEU A 119 -6.67 -10.81 0.03
C LEU A 119 -7.61 -12.00 0.33
N ALA A 120 -7.13 -13.23 0.25
CA ALA A 120 -7.91 -14.43 0.59
C ALA A 120 -8.19 -14.54 2.10
N ARG A 121 -7.41 -13.88 2.96
CA ARG A 121 -7.55 -13.97 4.43
C ARG A 121 -8.90 -13.40 4.89
N PRO A 122 -9.69 -14.18 5.68
CA PRO A 122 -11.02 -13.73 6.11
C PRO A 122 -11.01 -12.38 6.87
N ALA A 123 -10.00 -12.14 7.71
CA ALA A 123 -9.87 -10.88 8.44
C ALA A 123 -9.57 -9.70 7.51
N VAL A 124 -8.77 -9.90 6.45
CA VAL A 124 -8.51 -8.88 5.43
C VAL A 124 -9.79 -8.55 4.65
N LYS A 125 -10.55 -9.58 4.24
CA LYS A 125 -11.85 -9.38 3.57
C LYS A 125 -12.80 -8.57 4.45
N ARG A 126 -12.95 -8.93 5.73
CA ARG A 126 -13.80 -8.16 6.67
C ARG A 126 -13.32 -6.72 6.83
N GLY A 127 -12.01 -6.52 7.02
CA GLY A 127 -11.44 -5.18 7.16
C GLY A 127 -11.62 -4.30 5.91
N LEU A 128 -11.50 -4.87 4.73
CA LEU A 128 -11.73 -4.16 3.46
C LEU A 128 -13.21 -3.88 3.20
N ALA A 129 -14.12 -4.68 3.74
CA ALA A 129 -15.56 -4.47 3.64
C ALA A 129 -16.09 -3.39 4.59
N LEU A 130 -15.33 -2.99 5.61
CA LEU A 130 -15.76 -1.92 6.52
C LEU A 130 -15.97 -0.62 5.77
N ASN A 131 -17.14 0.00 5.96
CA ASN A 131 -17.54 1.27 5.33
C ASN A 131 -17.45 1.25 3.79
N ALA A 132 -17.61 0.09 3.14
CA ALA A 132 -17.54 -0.01 1.69
C ALA A 132 -18.58 0.88 1.00
N GLU A 133 -19.80 0.94 1.53
CA GLU A 133 -20.88 1.79 1.01
C GLU A 133 -20.54 3.29 1.09
N ASP A 134 -19.91 3.74 2.18
CA ASP A 134 -19.52 5.13 2.32
C ASP A 134 -18.38 5.53 1.39
N ARG A 135 -17.46 4.60 1.09
CA ARG A 135 -16.36 4.82 0.15
C ARG A 135 -16.81 4.99 -1.30
N THR A 136 -17.97 4.47 -1.65
CA THR A 136 -18.53 4.60 -3.02
C THR A 136 -19.36 5.87 -3.19
N LYS A 137 -19.72 6.56 -2.11
CA LYS A 137 -20.53 7.79 -2.17
C LYS A 137 -19.78 9.01 -2.71
N THR A 138 -18.46 9.02 -2.59
CA THR A 138 -17.62 10.13 -3.03
C THR A 138 -16.65 9.67 -4.11
N ASP A 139 -16.81 10.20 -5.32
CA ASP A 139 -15.81 10.04 -6.37
C ASP A 139 -14.75 11.14 -6.28
N PHE A 140 -13.65 10.84 -5.61
CA PHE A 140 -12.52 11.78 -5.46
C PHE A 140 -11.86 12.20 -6.78
N ALA A 141 -12.15 11.53 -7.90
CA ALA A 141 -11.65 11.95 -9.21
C ALA A 141 -12.41 13.16 -9.76
N THR A 142 -13.69 13.30 -9.41
CA THR A 142 -14.59 14.32 -9.99
C THR A 142 -15.17 15.29 -8.97
N ASP A 143 -15.27 14.91 -7.69
CA ASP A 143 -15.83 15.75 -6.63
C ASP A 143 -14.83 16.82 -6.18
N LYS A 144 -15.03 18.05 -6.66
CA LYS A 144 -14.17 19.22 -6.35
C LYS A 144 -14.17 19.59 -4.87
N GLN A 145 -15.27 19.39 -4.14
CA GLN A 145 -15.35 19.68 -2.73
C GLN A 145 -14.52 18.67 -1.93
N ALA A 146 -14.67 17.40 -2.23
CA ALA A 146 -13.85 16.33 -1.63
C ALA A 146 -12.36 16.51 -1.94
N GLN A 147 -12.00 16.88 -3.17
CA GLN A 147 -10.63 17.21 -3.56
C GLN A 147 -10.08 18.41 -2.78
N SER A 148 -10.88 19.46 -2.58
CA SER A 148 -10.48 20.64 -1.79
C SER A 148 -10.16 20.27 -0.34
N VAL A 149 -10.96 19.40 0.26
CA VAL A 149 -10.73 18.90 1.63
C VAL A 149 -9.49 18.02 1.69
N LEU A 150 -9.33 17.11 0.72
CA LEU A 150 -8.27 16.09 0.75
C LEU A 150 -6.89 16.66 0.34
N PHE A 151 -6.86 17.55 -0.65
CA PHE A 151 -5.62 18.03 -1.28
C PHE A 151 -5.36 19.52 -1.09
N GLY A 152 -6.40 20.32 -0.79
CA GLY A 152 -6.34 21.76 -0.66
C GLY A 152 -6.03 22.25 0.76
N GLN A 153 -5.41 21.43 1.60
CA GLN A 153 -5.10 21.80 2.97
C GLN A 153 -4.18 23.01 3.01
N ARG A 154 -4.68 24.11 3.58
CA ARG A 154 -3.89 25.28 3.92
C ARG A 154 -3.57 25.22 5.42
N PRO A 155 -2.39 25.65 5.87
CA PRO A 155 -2.15 25.83 7.29
C PRO A 155 -3.21 26.80 7.85
N PRO A 156 -3.69 26.57 9.07
CA PRO A 156 -4.57 27.54 9.71
C PRO A 156 -3.83 28.88 9.78
N GLY A 157 -4.49 29.95 9.30
CA GLY A 157 -3.98 31.32 9.37
C GLY A 157 -3.89 31.81 10.78
#